data_97fba81663aad1353d7934b1d33db94d
#
_entry.id   97fba81663aad1353d7934b1d33db94d
#
_cell.length_a   1.000
_cell.length_b   1.000
_cell.length_c   1.000
_cell.angle_alpha   90.00
_cell.angle_beta   90.00
_cell.angle_gamma   90.00
#
_symmetry.space_group_name_H-M   'P 1'
#
loop_
_entity.id
_entity.type
_entity.pdbx_description
1 polymer ?
#
loop_
_entity_poly.entity_id
_entity_poly.type
_entity_poly.pdbx_seq_one_letter_code
_entity_poly.pdbx_strand_id
1 'polypeptide(L)'
;MGETTEFQPVLISSEPVQLQALQPTLDAVHAHIGDVPALLDIAKDIGRTAPHPGEGSTGKLWELLASVTAVDVAAGRILEPHLDALHILAQAGHDQPAGAWGVFAAEGPGQKLEAKKDDDGGYVLEGDKPWCSLAAQLDGAVITAHLPGEEGRAAFAVDLKDPGVTCGEPAWTSRGLREIPSGPVHFNRVPATIIEGPGWYHQRPGFAWGGMGVAACWLGGAIALARDFAESLARSADKGRAADQIALAHLGDIDRTINSATASLARAAERIDAFEPDAFSSTWSGALRVRGTVAAAVERIQTLVSQNLGPGPLAFNEAYGKRTADLSLYVRQHHAMRDDAQLGSRALQGDREW
;
A
#
# COMPACT_ATOMS: atom_id res chain seq x y z
N MET A 1 24.60 25.36 8.69
CA MET A 1 23.16 25.33 8.89
C MET A 1 22.64 24.55 7.70
N GLY A 2 22.31 23.26 7.89
CA GLY A 2 21.69 22.48 6.83
C GLY A 2 20.30 23.06 6.55
N GLU A 3 19.99 23.27 5.29
CA GLU A 3 18.62 23.52 4.88
C GLU A 3 17.79 22.31 5.33
N THR A 4 16.86 22.52 6.24
CA THR A 4 15.83 21.52 6.56
C THR A 4 15.00 21.38 5.30
N THR A 5 15.15 20.26 4.62
CA THR A 5 14.29 19.93 3.46
C THR A 5 12.88 19.72 4.03
N GLU A 6 12.03 20.72 3.87
CA GLU A 6 10.62 20.62 4.27
C GLU A 6 9.90 19.74 3.24
N PHE A 7 9.50 18.54 3.66
CA PHE A 7 8.74 17.64 2.81
C PHE A 7 7.30 18.15 2.68
N GLN A 8 6.83 18.31 1.45
CA GLN A 8 5.45 18.68 1.21
C GLN A 8 4.55 17.45 1.34
N PRO A 9 3.60 17.44 2.29
CA PRO A 9 2.60 16.37 2.36
C PRO A 9 1.77 16.27 1.07
N VAL A 10 1.10 15.13 0.90
CA VAL A 10 0.15 14.91 -0.19
C VAL A 10 -1.25 15.20 0.31
N LEU A 11 -1.93 16.14 -0.32
CA LEU A 11 -3.31 16.48 -0.03
C LEU A 11 -4.27 15.56 -0.82
N ILE A 12 -5.19 14.92 -0.13
CA ILE A 12 -6.28 14.13 -0.71
C ILE A 12 -7.63 14.68 -0.27
N SER A 13 -7.79 14.97 1.02
CA SER A 13 -9.00 15.56 1.58
C SER A 13 -9.08 17.06 1.32
N SER A 14 -10.24 17.66 1.58
CA SER A 14 -10.46 19.11 1.48
C SER A 14 -9.98 19.91 2.71
N GLU A 15 -9.41 19.25 3.72
CA GLU A 15 -8.99 19.89 4.98
C GLU A 15 -7.47 20.04 5.09
N PRO A 16 -6.86 21.10 4.52
CA PRO A 16 -5.40 21.24 4.47
C PRO A 16 -4.72 21.47 5.83
N VAL A 17 -5.46 21.88 6.85
CA VAL A 17 -4.90 22.33 8.15
C VAL A 17 -4.15 21.22 8.90
N GLN A 18 -4.44 19.97 8.61
CA GLN A 18 -3.84 18.84 9.34
C GLN A 18 -2.54 18.31 8.71
N LEU A 19 -2.22 18.70 7.49
CA LEU A 19 -1.03 18.24 6.80
C LEU A 19 0.27 18.67 7.49
N GLN A 20 0.31 19.83 8.12
CA GLN A 20 1.47 20.29 8.88
C GLN A 20 1.80 19.37 10.07
N ALA A 21 0.80 18.68 10.63
CA ALA A 21 1.00 17.71 11.69
C ALA A 21 1.78 16.46 11.23
N LEU A 22 1.87 16.21 9.93
CA LEU A 22 2.63 15.10 9.37
C LEU A 22 4.14 15.36 9.31
N GLN A 23 4.59 16.63 9.37
CA GLN A 23 5.99 16.97 9.19
C GLN A 23 6.96 16.18 10.07
N PRO A 24 6.73 16.02 11.38
CA PRO A 24 7.62 15.23 12.23
C PRO A 24 7.75 13.75 11.78
N THR A 25 6.64 13.18 11.29
CA THR A 25 6.63 11.82 10.75
C THR A 25 7.42 11.73 9.45
N LEU A 26 7.26 12.70 8.55
CA LEU A 26 7.97 12.73 7.26
C LEU A 26 9.47 12.93 7.47
N ASP A 27 9.87 13.77 8.42
CA ASP A 27 11.27 13.99 8.80
C ASP A 27 11.89 12.70 9.39
N ALA A 28 11.15 12.00 10.26
CA ALA A 28 11.58 10.73 10.83
C ALA A 28 11.75 9.65 9.74
N VAL A 29 10.80 9.52 8.83
CA VAL A 29 10.89 8.59 7.69
C VAL A 29 12.09 8.92 6.82
N HIS A 30 12.32 10.20 6.50
CA HIS A 30 13.47 10.62 5.69
C HIS A 30 14.80 10.27 6.34
N ALA A 31 14.91 10.48 7.65
CA ALA A 31 16.13 10.18 8.40
C ALA A 31 16.49 8.68 8.41
N HIS A 32 15.49 7.80 8.16
CA HIS A 32 15.64 6.34 8.24
C HIS A 32 15.38 5.62 6.90
N ILE A 33 15.48 6.31 5.75
CA ILE A 33 15.37 5.67 4.44
C ILE A 33 16.36 4.50 4.34
N GLY A 34 15.85 3.30 4.03
CA GLY A 34 16.65 2.08 3.91
C GLY A 34 16.91 1.33 5.23
N ASP A 35 16.57 1.93 6.39
CA ASP A 35 16.66 1.28 7.71
C ASP A 35 15.30 0.65 8.07
N VAL A 36 15.08 -0.60 7.61
CA VAL A 36 13.80 -1.30 7.81
C VAL A 36 13.42 -1.44 9.28
N PRO A 37 14.32 -1.81 10.22
CA PRO A 37 13.97 -1.84 11.65
C PRO A 37 13.45 -0.50 12.17
N ALA A 38 14.12 0.60 11.87
CA ALA A 38 13.68 1.93 12.30
C ALA A 38 12.34 2.34 11.65
N LEU A 39 12.13 2.01 10.37
CA LEU A 39 10.85 2.25 9.70
C LEU A 39 9.71 1.41 10.28
N LEU A 40 9.97 0.18 10.72
CA LEU A 40 8.99 -0.64 11.44
C LEU A 40 8.64 -0.03 12.81
N ASP A 41 9.62 0.53 13.52
CA ASP A 41 9.37 1.24 14.79
C ASP A 41 8.49 2.48 14.57
N ILE A 42 8.77 3.27 13.52
CA ILE A 42 7.93 4.40 13.11
C ILE A 42 6.51 3.92 12.77
N ALA A 43 6.36 2.83 12.04
CA ALA A 43 5.05 2.27 11.67
C ALA A 43 4.25 1.84 12.92
N LYS A 44 4.91 1.20 13.91
CA LYS A 44 4.29 0.84 15.20
C LYS A 44 3.80 2.07 15.96
N ASP A 45 4.60 3.14 15.99
CA ASP A 45 4.23 4.38 16.68
C ASP A 45 3.02 5.06 16.00
N ILE A 46 3.00 5.10 14.68
CA ILE A 46 1.86 5.59 13.89
C ILE A 46 0.62 4.73 14.16
N GLY A 47 0.76 3.42 14.16
CA GLY A 47 -0.34 2.46 14.33
C GLY A 47 -1.11 2.63 15.64
N ARG A 48 -0.48 3.22 16.69
CA ARG A 48 -1.17 3.47 17.97
C ARG A 48 -2.28 4.51 17.89
N THR A 49 -2.23 5.40 16.90
CA THR A 49 -3.15 6.55 16.80
C THR A 49 -3.72 6.75 15.40
N ALA A 50 -3.29 5.97 14.43
CA ALA A 50 -3.81 6.07 13.08
C ALA A 50 -5.31 5.72 13.05
N PRO A 51 -6.14 6.49 12.32
CA PRO A 51 -7.54 6.16 12.18
C PRO A 51 -7.72 4.91 11.32
N HIS A 52 -8.82 4.20 11.53
CA HIS A 52 -9.24 3.14 10.63
C HIS A 52 -10.12 3.68 9.48
N PRO A 53 -10.08 3.08 8.29
CA PRO A 53 -11.01 3.45 7.23
C PRO A 53 -12.46 3.24 7.65
N GLY A 54 -13.34 4.20 7.31
CA GLY A 54 -14.76 4.14 7.67
C GLY A 54 -15.10 4.75 9.02
N GLU A 55 -14.14 5.36 9.72
CA GLU A 55 -14.34 6.03 11.02
C GLU A 55 -14.34 7.57 10.89
N GLY A 56 -14.71 8.10 9.72
CA GLY A 56 -14.82 9.55 9.49
C GLY A 56 -13.47 10.24 9.23
N SER A 57 -12.42 9.48 8.98
CA SER A 57 -11.06 10.00 8.77
C SER A 57 -10.28 9.23 7.68
N THR A 58 -10.97 8.55 6.78
CA THR A 58 -10.33 7.77 5.70
C THR A 58 -9.43 8.62 4.82
N GLY A 59 -9.86 9.84 4.47
CA GLY A 59 -9.05 10.78 3.69
C GLY A 59 -7.74 11.14 4.39
N LYS A 60 -7.76 11.37 5.71
CA LYS A 60 -6.56 11.67 6.52
C LYS A 60 -5.60 10.48 6.59
N LEU A 61 -6.11 9.27 6.72
CA LEU A 61 -5.30 8.06 6.65
C LEU A 61 -4.59 7.94 5.29
N TRP A 62 -5.30 8.19 4.20
CA TRP A 62 -4.71 8.11 2.87
C TRP A 62 -3.72 9.25 2.58
N GLU A 63 -3.91 10.44 3.15
CA GLU A 63 -2.93 11.53 3.14
C GLU A 63 -1.65 11.15 3.86
N LEU A 64 -1.74 10.49 5.02
CA LEU A 64 -0.60 9.93 5.73
C LEU A 64 0.14 8.90 4.88
N LEU A 65 -0.56 7.91 4.34
CA LEU A 65 0.01 6.86 3.49
C LEU A 65 0.69 7.43 2.24
N ALA A 66 0.01 8.33 1.52
CA ALA A 66 0.55 8.98 0.33
C ALA A 66 1.75 9.87 0.66
N SER A 67 1.71 10.62 1.76
CA SER A 67 2.80 11.52 2.17
C SER A 67 4.05 10.75 2.57
N VAL A 68 3.92 9.68 3.36
CA VAL A 68 5.03 8.78 3.72
C VAL A 68 5.63 8.15 2.46
N THR A 69 4.79 7.68 1.53
CA THR A 69 5.26 7.07 0.28
C THR A 69 5.91 8.10 -0.66
N ALA A 70 5.52 9.37 -0.58
CA ALA A 70 6.19 10.44 -1.33
C ALA A 70 7.61 10.72 -0.82
N VAL A 71 7.89 10.50 0.47
CA VAL A 71 9.25 10.55 1.01
C VAL A 71 10.04 9.32 0.55
N ASP A 72 9.52 8.12 0.83
CA ASP A 72 10.13 6.85 0.43
C ASP A 72 9.07 5.78 0.16
N VAL A 73 9.15 5.16 -1.01
CA VAL A 73 8.16 4.16 -1.44
C VAL A 73 8.21 2.91 -0.57
N ALA A 74 9.39 2.50 -0.13
CA ALA A 74 9.55 1.35 0.76
C ALA A 74 8.97 1.62 2.15
N ALA A 75 9.14 2.83 2.68
CA ALA A 75 8.52 3.23 3.95
C ALA A 75 6.98 3.15 3.86
N GLY A 76 6.38 3.63 2.75
CA GLY A 76 4.94 3.45 2.51
C GLY A 76 4.54 1.98 2.45
N ARG A 77 5.37 1.13 1.81
CA ARG A 77 5.13 -0.32 1.71
C ARG A 77 5.32 -1.07 3.03
N ILE A 78 6.01 -0.47 4.01
CA ILE A 78 6.11 -0.98 5.39
C ILE A 78 4.88 -0.55 6.20
N LEU A 79 4.53 0.73 6.14
CA LEU A 79 3.47 1.33 6.94
C LEU A 79 2.08 0.79 6.57
N GLU A 80 1.77 0.73 5.28
CA GLU A 80 0.44 0.36 4.78
C GLU A 80 -0.01 -1.03 5.28
N PRO A 81 0.77 -2.13 5.13
CA PRO A 81 0.33 -3.44 5.59
C PRO A 81 0.22 -3.56 7.11
N HIS A 82 1.02 -2.77 7.85
CA HIS A 82 0.90 -2.72 9.30
C HIS A 82 -0.44 -2.12 9.70
N LEU A 83 -0.81 -0.98 9.13
CA LEU A 83 -2.10 -0.35 9.42
C LEU A 83 -3.28 -1.20 8.92
N ASP A 84 -3.16 -1.89 7.77
CA ASP A 84 -4.20 -2.81 7.28
C ASP A 84 -4.37 -4.01 8.23
N ALA A 85 -3.28 -4.58 8.76
CA ALA A 85 -3.37 -5.65 9.76
C ALA A 85 -4.14 -5.21 11.01
N LEU A 86 -3.83 -4.02 11.55
CA LEU A 86 -4.53 -3.46 12.69
C LEU A 86 -6.02 -3.21 12.40
N HIS A 87 -6.33 -2.71 11.20
CA HIS A 87 -7.69 -2.49 10.77
C HIS A 87 -8.48 -3.82 10.61
N ILE A 88 -7.87 -4.87 10.05
CA ILE A 88 -8.48 -6.20 9.93
C ILE A 88 -8.87 -6.72 11.31
N LEU A 89 -7.96 -6.63 12.28
CA LEU A 89 -8.20 -7.09 13.65
C LEU A 89 -9.32 -6.28 14.31
N ALA A 90 -9.29 -4.96 14.18
CA ALA A 90 -10.32 -4.08 14.72
C ALA A 90 -11.71 -4.37 14.12
N GLN A 91 -11.80 -4.60 12.81
CA GLN A 91 -13.07 -4.96 12.15
C GLN A 91 -13.68 -6.26 12.67
N ALA A 92 -12.83 -7.20 13.09
CA ALA A 92 -13.26 -8.47 13.66
C ALA A 92 -13.44 -8.40 15.20
N GLY A 93 -13.29 -7.23 15.81
CA GLY A 93 -13.47 -7.04 17.24
C GLY A 93 -12.31 -7.60 18.10
N HIS A 94 -11.13 -7.79 17.51
CA HIS A 94 -9.93 -8.18 18.24
C HIS A 94 -9.19 -6.96 18.77
N ASP A 95 -8.53 -7.13 19.91
CA ASP A 95 -7.64 -6.12 20.48
C ASP A 95 -6.45 -5.83 19.56
N GLN A 96 -5.96 -4.60 19.61
CA GLN A 96 -4.77 -4.20 18.87
C GLN A 96 -3.54 -4.92 19.45
N PRO A 97 -2.82 -5.71 18.63
CA PRO A 97 -1.66 -6.43 19.10
C PRO A 97 -0.45 -5.50 19.26
N ALA A 98 0.49 -5.92 20.10
CA ALA A 98 1.81 -5.29 20.15
C ALA A 98 2.66 -5.67 18.93
N GLY A 99 3.68 -4.86 18.64
CA GLY A 99 4.68 -5.16 17.60
C GLY A 99 4.27 -4.72 16.20
N ALA A 100 5.12 -5.07 15.23
CA ALA A 100 4.92 -4.80 13.82
C ALA A 100 4.22 -5.99 13.14
N TRP A 101 3.15 -5.70 12.41
CA TRP A 101 2.28 -6.72 11.81
C TRP A 101 2.25 -6.59 10.28
N GLY A 102 2.04 -7.73 9.61
CA GLY A 102 1.84 -7.77 8.17
C GLY A 102 0.54 -8.48 7.78
N VAL A 103 0.25 -8.49 6.49
CA VAL A 103 -0.91 -9.20 5.91
C VAL A 103 -0.44 -10.13 4.80
N PHE A 104 -0.64 -11.44 4.97
CA PHE A 104 -0.21 -12.47 4.04
C PHE A 104 -1.43 -13.21 3.47
N ALA A 105 -2.02 -12.66 2.43
CA ALA A 105 -3.21 -13.20 1.79
C ALA A 105 -2.98 -13.78 0.38
N ALA A 106 -1.78 -13.60 -0.19
CA ALA A 106 -1.45 -14.12 -1.51
C ALA A 106 -1.41 -15.66 -1.55
N GLU A 107 -1.67 -16.21 -2.73
CA GLU A 107 -1.46 -17.63 -3.04
C GLU A 107 -0.49 -17.78 -4.21
N GLY A 108 0.12 -18.93 -4.33
CA GLY A 108 1.05 -19.25 -5.40
C GLY A 108 0.93 -20.71 -5.86
N PRO A 109 1.33 -20.99 -7.10
CA PRO A 109 1.30 -22.36 -7.61
C PRO A 109 2.14 -23.31 -6.74
N GLY A 110 1.54 -24.42 -6.35
CA GLY A 110 2.23 -25.48 -5.57
C GLY A 110 2.46 -25.13 -4.09
N GLN A 111 1.99 -23.99 -3.62
CA GLN A 111 2.08 -23.59 -2.22
C GLN A 111 0.67 -23.53 -1.62
N LYS A 112 0.47 -24.21 -0.50
CA LYS A 112 -0.81 -24.23 0.22
C LYS A 112 -0.55 -24.15 1.70
N LEU A 113 -1.28 -23.28 2.38
CA LEU A 113 -1.31 -23.18 3.82
C LEU A 113 -2.67 -23.69 4.33
N GLU A 114 -2.64 -24.64 5.24
CA GLU A 114 -3.84 -25.18 5.87
C GLU A 114 -3.85 -24.85 7.37
N ALA A 115 -5.05 -24.58 7.87
CA ALA A 115 -5.30 -24.48 9.30
C ALA A 115 -6.03 -25.74 9.76
N LYS A 116 -5.45 -26.46 10.70
CA LYS A 116 -5.99 -27.71 11.25
C LYS A 116 -6.33 -27.51 12.71
N LYS A 117 -7.35 -28.19 13.21
CA LYS A 117 -7.60 -28.23 14.66
C LYS A 117 -6.54 -29.06 15.34
N ASP A 118 -6.04 -28.56 16.45
CA ASP A 118 -5.20 -29.33 17.37
C ASP A 118 -6.05 -30.15 18.35
N ASP A 119 -5.37 -30.90 19.24
CA ASP A 119 -6.03 -31.78 20.19
C ASP A 119 -6.82 -31.04 21.28
N ASP A 120 -6.50 -29.76 21.52
CA ASP A 120 -7.15 -28.85 22.48
C ASP A 120 -8.30 -28.05 21.85
N GLY A 121 -8.55 -28.21 20.53
CA GLY A 121 -9.59 -27.54 19.78
C GLY A 121 -9.18 -26.16 19.24
N GLY A 122 -7.92 -25.73 19.43
CA GLY A 122 -7.31 -24.57 18.80
C GLY A 122 -7.01 -24.81 17.32
N TYR A 123 -6.33 -23.85 16.70
CA TYR A 123 -5.86 -24.01 15.31
C TYR A 123 -4.34 -23.98 15.24
N VAL A 124 -3.79 -24.81 14.38
CA VAL A 124 -2.38 -24.79 13.97
C VAL A 124 -2.28 -24.63 12.47
N LEU A 125 -1.34 -23.79 12.02
CA LEU A 125 -1.03 -23.63 10.61
C LEU A 125 0.04 -24.62 10.18
N GLU A 126 -0.15 -25.21 8.99
CA GLU A 126 0.77 -26.17 8.40
C GLU A 126 0.86 -25.99 6.88
N GLY A 127 2.08 -25.89 6.35
CA GLY A 127 2.34 -25.68 4.92
C GLY A 127 3.04 -24.37 4.60
N ASP A 128 2.91 -23.92 3.36
CA ASP A 128 3.67 -22.80 2.82
C ASP A 128 2.78 -21.63 2.43
N LYS A 129 3.22 -20.41 2.76
CA LYS A 129 2.60 -19.15 2.34
C LYS A 129 3.58 -18.35 1.48
N PRO A 130 3.24 -18.03 0.22
CA PRO A 130 4.09 -17.21 -0.64
C PRO A 130 3.94 -15.72 -0.36
N TRP A 131 4.89 -14.93 -0.85
CA TRP A 131 4.85 -13.47 -0.87
C TRP A 131 4.74 -12.81 0.51
N CYS A 132 5.38 -13.40 1.52
CA CYS A 132 5.37 -12.88 2.88
C CYS A 132 6.46 -11.82 3.06
N SER A 133 6.12 -10.56 2.74
CA SER A 133 7.04 -9.42 2.84
C SER A 133 7.51 -9.23 4.27
N LEU A 134 8.82 -9.10 4.47
CA LEU A 134 9.46 -8.82 5.77
C LEU A 134 9.16 -9.84 6.88
N ALA A 135 8.70 -11.04 6.58
CA ALA A 135 8.26 -12.01 7.59
C ALA A 135 9.29 -12.27 8.70
N ALA A 136 10.58 -12.28 8.38
CA ALA A 136 11.66 -12.46 9.37
C ALA A 136 11.82 -11.29 10.36
N GLN A 137 11.28 -10.10 10.03
CA GLN A 137 11.42 -8.88 10.82
C GLN A 137 10.14 -8.48 11.55
N LEU A 138 8.98 -8.96 11.10
CA LEU A 138 7.69 -8.71 11.72
C LEU A 138 7.51 -9.54 13.01
N ASP A 139 6.68 -9.04 13.92
CA ASP A 139 6.28 -9.75 15.15
C ASP A 139 5.10 -10.68 14.88
N GLY A 140 4.13 -10.24 14.07
CA GLY A 140 2.96 -11.03 13.74
C GLY A 140 2.41 -10.75 12.35
N ALA A 141 1.42 -11.53 11.95
CA ALA A 141 0.72 -11.30 10.70
C ALA A 141 -0.75 -11.76 10.75
N VAL A 142 -1.58 -11.08 9.97
CA VAL A 142 -2.87 -11.61 9.54
C VAL A 142 -2.63 -12.48 8.32
N ILE A 143 -3.01 -13.76 8.41
CA ILE A 143 -2.71 -14.76 7.38
C ILE A 143 -4.00 -15.44 6.94
N THR A 144 -4.19 -15.63 5.64
CA THR A 144 -5.29 -16.47 5.15
C THR A 144 -4.83 -17.88 4.92
N ALA A 145 -5.59 -18.88 5.44
CA ALA A 145 -5.33 -20.30 5.30
C ALA A 145 -6.60 -21.09 4.98
N HIS A 146 -6.45 -22.25 4.34
CA HIS A 146 -7.55 -23.16 4.03
C HIS A 146 -7.95 -23.98 5.23
N LEU A 147 -9.25 -24.15 5.44
CA LEU A 147 -9.78 -25.13 6.38
C LEU A 147 -10.09 -26.43 5.64
N PRO A 148 -9.66 -27.61 6.16
CA PRO A 148 -9.95 -28.88 5.50
C PRO A 148 -11.45 -29.15 5.37
N GLY A 149 -11.90 -29.39 4.13
CA GLY A 149 -13.30 -29.68 3.83
C GLY A 149 -14.20 -28.45 3.67
N GLU A 150 -13.66 -27.24 3.79
CA GLU A 150 -14.41 -25.99 3.59
C GLU A 150 -13.94 -25.26 2.32
N GLU A 151 -14.86 -24.56 1.66
CA GLU A 151 -14.52 -23.69 0.54
C GLU A 151 -14.03 -22.32 1.02
N GLY A 152 -13.03 -21.77 0.33
CA GLY A 152 -12.45 -20.48 0.67
C GLY A 152 -11.34 -20.58 1.73
N ARG A 153 -10.95 -19.41 2.25
CA ARG A 153 -9.90 -19.26 3.25
C ARG A 153 -10.41 -18.50 4.45
N ALA A 154 -10.09 -18.97 5.64
CA ALA A 154 -10.29 -18.26 6.89
C ALA A 154 -9.10 -17.31 7.17
N ALA A 155 -9.31 -16.32 8.03
CA ALA A 155 -8.30 -15.38 8.47
C ALA A 155 -7.80 -15.74 9.88
N PHE A 156 -6.49 -15.67 10.07
CA PHE A 156 -5.82 -16.01 11.33
C PHE A 156 -4.83 -14.94 11.75
N ALA A 157 -4.75 -14.66 13.05
CA ALA A 157 -3.66 -13.93 13.68
C ALA A 157 -2.57 -14.91 14.12
N VAL A 158 -1.33 -14.62 13.77
CA VAL A 158 -0.20 -15.54 13.96
C VAL A 158 1.00 -14.79 14.50
N ASP A 159 1.66 -15.35 15.51
CA ASP A 159 2.98 -14.92 15.98
C ASP A 159 4.05 -15.46 15.03
N LEU A 160 4.78 -14.56 14.37
CA LEU A 160 5.86 -14.92 13.45
C LEU A 160 7.17 -15.26 14.17
N LYS A 161 7.25 -15.08 15.48
CA LYS A 161 8.40 -15.50 16.31
C LYS A 161 8.26 -16.93 16.85
N ASP A 162 7.15 -17.59 16.58
CA ASP A 162 6.96 -18.99 16.94
C ASP A 162 8.05 -19.88 16.30
N PRO A 163 8.67 -20.82 17.03
CA PRO A 163 9.73 -21.69 16.50
C PRO A 163 9.30 -22.57 15.32
N GLY A 164 8.01 -22.80 15.12
CA GLY A 164 7.47 -23.50 13.95
C GLY A 164 7.46 -22.67 12.67
N VAL A 165 7.75 -21.35 12.74
CA VAL A 165 7.83 -20.46 11.58
C VAL A 165 9.24 -20.48 10.99
N THR A 166 9.34 -20.81 9.72
CA THR A 166 10.62 -20.76 8.99
C THR A 166 10.49 -19.85 7.77
N CYS A 167 11.19 -18.73 7.80
CA CYS A 167 11.29 -17.84 6.64
C CYS A 167 12.32 -18.42 5.66
N GLY A 168 11.88 -18.77 4.45
CA GLY A 168 12.76 -19.18 3.36
C GLY A 168 13.62 -18.01 2.89
N GLU A 169 14.82 -18.34 2.38
CA GLU A 169 15.66 -17.35 1.69
C GLU A 169 14.90 -16.89 0.42
N PRO A 170 14.48 -15.61 0.33
CA PRO A 170 13.78 -15.16 -0.84
C PRO A 170 14.76 -15.01 -2.01
N ALA A 171 14.43 -15.58 -3.16
CA ALA A 171 15.14 -15.30 -4.41
C ALA A 171 14.82 -13.86 -4.90
N TRP A 172 15.02 -12.88 -4.02
CA TRP A 172 14.64 -11.48 -4.25
C TRP A 172 15.70 -10.76 -5.06
N THR A 173 15.56 -10.76 -6.37
CA THR A 173 16.48 -10.11 -7.31
C THR A 173 15.95 -8.77 -7.83
N SER A 174 14.85 -8.29 -7.28
CA SER A 174 14.20 -7.05 -7.69
C SER A 174 15.14 -5.84 -7.57
N ARG A 175 15.02 -4.90 -8.50
CA ARG A 175 15.69 -3.60 -8.42
C ARG A 175 14.89 -2.60 -7.61
N GLY A 176 13.57 -2.73 -7.59
CA GLY A 176 12.69 -1.96 -6.72
C GLY A 176 12.37 -2.70 -5.43
N LEU A 177 12.06 -1.95 -4.37
CA LEU A 177 11.74 -2.48 -3.03
C LEU A 177 12.79 -3.50 -2.56
N ARG A 178 14.07 -3.21 -2.75
CA ARG A 178 15.18 -4.15 -2.44
C ARG A 178 15.23 -4.51 -0.98
N GLU A 179 14.89 -3.57 -0.12
CA GLU A 179 14.82 -3.70 1.34
C GLU A 179 13.56 -4.41 1.84
N ILE A 180 12.60 -4.73 0.96
CA ILE A 180 11.34 -5.40 1.29
C ILE A 180 11.30 -6.80 0.65
N PRO A 181 12.21 -7.72 1.01
CA PRO A 181 12.19 -9.06 0.44
C PRO A 181 10.86 -9.76 0.76
N SER A 182 10.27 -10.38 -0.27
CA SER A 182 9.00 -11.08 -0.16
C SER A 182 9.22 -12.54 -0.56
N GLY A 183 9.41 -13.40 0.42
CA GLY A 183 9.69 -14.81 0.26
C GLY A 183 8.58 -15.72 0.76
N PRO A 184 8.73 -17.04 0.55
CA PRO A 184 7.85 -18.02 1.16
C PRO A 184 8.14 -18.14 2.66
N VAL A 185 7.09 -18.42 3.43
CA VAL A 185 7.19 -18.81 4.84
C VAL A 185 6.58 -20.20 5.00
N HIS A 186 7.32 -21.05 5.64
CA HIS A 186 6.87 -22.40 6.02
C HIS A 186 6.39 -22.40 7.46
N PHE A 187 5.23 -22.99 7.69
CA PHE A 187 4.59 -23.16 8.99
C PHE A 187 4.54 -24.66 9.33
N ASN A 188 5.10 -25.02 10.49
CA ASN A 188 5.08 -26.38 11.01
C ASN A 188 4.34 -26.42 12.33
N ARG A 189 3.03 -26.69 12.26
CA ARG A 189 2.11 -26.73 13.42
C ARG A 189 2.14 -25.46 14.28
N VAL A 190 2.20 -24.29 13.64
CA VAL A 190 2.25 -22.98 14.33
C VAL A 190 0.87 -22.65 14.90
N PRO A 191 0.75 -22.40 16.22
CA PRO A 191 -0.50 -21.95 16.81
C PRO A 191 -1.04 -20.70 16.16
N ALA A 192 -2.36 -20.65 15.92
CA ALA A 192 -3.00 -19.52 15.27
C ALA A 192 -4.36 -19.21 15.90
N THR A 193 -4.65 -17.94 16.09
CA THR A 193 -5.97 -17.47 16.54
C THR A 193 -6.83 -17.19 15.33
N ILE A 194 -7.97 -17.84 15.20
CA ILE A 194 -8.91 -17.54 14.13
C ILE A 194 -9.47 -16.12 14.34
N ILE A 195 -9.36 -15.30 13.29
CA ILE A 195 -9.96 -13.96 13.24
C ILE A 195 -11.41 -14.12 12.78
N GLU A 196 -11.58 -14.76 11.61
CA GLU A 196 -12.90 -14.98 11.03
C GLU A 196 -12.90 -16.18 10.06
N GLY A 197 -14.10 -16.71 9.78
CA GLY A 197 -14.30 -17.91 8.97
C GLY A 197 -14.01 -17.73 7.47
N PRO A 198 -14.17 -18.83 6.70
CA PRO A 198 -13.89 -18.84 5.27
C PRO A 198 -14.66 -17.79 4.49
N GLY A 199 -13.95 -17.07 3.61
CA GLY A 199 -14.53 -16.05 2.73
C GLY A 199 -14.58 -14.65 3.34
N TRP A 200 -14.69 -14.51 4.66
CA TRP A 200 -14.85 -13.20 5.31
C TRP A 200 -13.76 -12.20 4.90
N TYR A 201 -12.50 -12.60 4.86
CA TYR A 201 -11.38 -11.72 4.53
C TYR A 201 -11.60 -10.94 3.22
N HIS A 202 -12.11 -11.61 2.18
CA HIS A 202 -12.36 -10.99 0.88
C HIS A 202 -13.73 -10.33 0.76
N GLN A 203 -14.70 -10.71 1.60
CA GLN A 203 -16.08 -10.21 1.54
C GLN A 203 -16.29 -8.98 2.42
N ARG A 204 -15.45 -8.78 3.44
CA ARG A 204 -15.53 -7.60 4.31
C ARG A 204 -15.35 -6.31 3.48
N PRO A 205 -16.08 -5.22 3.79
CA PRO A 205 -15.91 -3.93 3.10
C PRO A 205 -14.45 -3.42 3.16
N GLY A 206 -13.78 -3.63 4.29
CA GLY A 206 -12.40 -3.23 4.51
C GLY A 206 -11.38 -3.83 3.55
N PHE A 207 -11.67 -4.98 2.90
CA PHE A 207 -10.81 -5.50 1.83
C PHE A 207 -10.74 -4.55 0.63
N ALA A 208 -11.88 -4.01 0.21
CA ALA A 208 -11.94 -3.00 -0.84
C ALA A 208 -11.28 -1.68 -0.40
N TRP A 209 -11.50 -1.26 0.85
CA TRP A 209 -10.97 -0.03 1.42
C TRP A 209 -9.44 -0.06 1.55
N GLY A 210 -8.87 -1.16 2.04
CA GLY A 210 -7.42 -1.38 2.10
C GLY A 210 -6.79 -1.33 0.71
N GLY A 211 -7.45 -1.96 -0.29
CA GLY A 211 -7.02 -1.88 -1.68
C GLY A 211 -6.96 -0.46 -2.24
N MET A 212 -7.85 0.44 -1.83
CA MET A 212 -7.80 1.86 -2.20
C MET A 212 -6.71 2.62 -1.43
N GLY A 213 -6.44 2.26 -0.16
CA GLY A 213 -5.31 2.77 0.62
C GLY A 213 -3.95 2.48 -0.04
N VAL A 214 -3.79 1.28 -0.59
CA VAL A 214 -2.61 0.94 -1.43
C VAL A 214 -2.49 1.88 -2.64
N ALA A 215 -3.60 2.22 -3.30
CA ALA A 215 -3.58 3.17 -4.42
C ALA A 215 -3.17 4.58 -3.97
N ALA A 216 -3.51 5.01 -2.77
CA ALA A 216 -3.02 6.27 -2.21
C ALA A 216 -1.49 6.26 -2.05
N CYS A 217 -0.89 5.13 -1.62
CA CYS A 217 0.56 4.95 -1.61
C CYS A 217 1.16 5.13 -3.02
N TRP A 218 0.59 4.47 -4.03
CA TRP A 218 1.08 4.61 -5.41
C TRP A 218 1.04 6.06 -5.90
N LEU A 219 -0.05 6.78 -5.61
CA LEU A 219 -0.18 8.19 -5.97
C LEU A 219 0.90 9.04 -5.28
N GLY A 220 1.19 8.80 -4.00
CA GLY A 220 2.25 9.48 -3.27
C GLY A 220 3.62 9.35 -3.95
N GLY A 221 3.99 8.12 -4.34
CA GLY A 221 5.23 7.87 -5.08
C GLY A 221 5.27 8.57 -6.45
N ALA A 222 4.13 8.62 -7.16
CA ALA A 222 4.03 9.32 -8.44
C ALA A 222 4.12 10.85 -8.30
N ILE A 223 3.51 11.41 -7.25
CA ILE A 223 3.62 12.85 -6.94
C ILE A 223 5.07 13.21 -6.63
N ALA A 224 5.82 12.37 -5.93
CA ALA A 224 7.24 12.61 -5.68
C ALA A 224 8.06 12.67 -6.99
N LEU A 225 7.79 11.80 -7.97
CA LEU A 225 8.40 11.87 -9.31
C LEU A 225 8.00 13.15 -10.05
N ALA A 226 6.75 13.58 -9.93
CA ALA A 226 6.29 14.85 -10.53
C ALA A 226 7.01 16.06 -9.90
N ARG A 227 7.24 16.04 -8.58
CA ARG A 227 8.02 17.06 -7.86
C ARG A 227 9.47 17.09 -8.33
N ASP A 228 10.13 15.93 -8.46
CA ASP A 228 11.50 15.83 -9.01
C ASP A 228 11.60 16.49 -10.39
N PHE A 229 10.58 16.29 -11.23
CA PHE A 229 10.53 16.92 -12.57
C PHE A 229 10.33 18.44 -12.49
N ALA A 230 9.35 18.91 -11.72
CA ALA A 230 9.10 20.35 -11.55
C ALA A 230 10.34 21.08 -10.99
N GLU A 231 10.99 20.51 -9.97
CA GLU A 231 12.23 21.05 -9.42
C GLU A 231 13.39 21.06 -10.43
N SER A 232 13.47 20.05 -11.29
CA SER A 232 14.49 20.02 -12.36
C SER A 232 14.28 21.17 -13.35
N LEU A 233 13.03 21.49 -13.69
CA LEU A 233 12.70 22.64 -14.52
C LEU A 233 13.03 23.97 -13.83
N ALA A 234 12.68 24.12 -12.55
CA ALA A 234 13.01 25.29 -11.75
C ALA A 234 14.52 25.54 -11.69
N ARG A 235 15.30 24.50 -11.31
CA ARG A 235 16.77 24.59 -11.28
C ARG A 235 17.39 24.93 -12.65
N SER A 236 16.74 24.54 -13.75
CA SER A 236 17.18 24.88 -15.10
C SER A 236 16.89 26.35 -15.41
N ALA A 237 15.73 26.86 -14.99
CA ALA A 237 15.35 28.27 -15.15
C ALA A 237 16.30 29.19 -14.37
N ASP A 238 16.69 28.83 -13.14
CA ASP A 238 17.67 29.58 -12.33
C ASP A 238 19.04 29.69 -13.02
N LYS A 239 19.36 28.74 -13.90
CA LYS A 239 20.57 28.75 -14.74
C LYS A 239 20.36 29.44 -16.12
N GLY A 240 19.25 30.16 -16.27
CA GLY A 240 18.91 30.88 -17.50
C GLY A 240 18.35 29.99 -18.62
N ARG A 241 17.94 28.75 -18.33
CA ARG A 241 17.35 27.84 -19.30
C ARG A 241 15.87 27.65 -19.00
N ALA A 242 15.01 28.43 -19.58
CA ALA A 242 13.57 28.29 -19.44
C ALA A 242 13.11 26.93 -19.96
N ALA A 243 12.05 26.38 -19.32
CA ALA A 243 11.37 25.20 -19.81
C ALA A 243 10.81 25.44 -21.23
N ASP A 244 10.99 24.47 -22.10
CA ASP A 244 10.39 24.54 -23.44
C ASP A 244 8.90 24.18 -23.42
N GLN A 245 8.25 24.36 -24.58
CA GLN A 245 6.82 24.13 -24.72
C GLN A 245 6.45 22.66 -24.46
N ILE A 246 7.32 21.72 -24.77
CA ILE A 246 7.07 20.26 -24.56
C ILE A 246 7.10 19.93 -23.06
N ALA A 247 8.12 20.41 -22.35
CA ALA A 247 8.23 20.23 -20.90
C ALA A 247 7.03 20.82 -20.15
N LEU A 248 6.60 22.04 -20.55
CA LEU A 248 5.43 22.70 -19.98
C LEU A 248 4.13 21.92 -20.29
N ALA A 249 3.97 21.37 -21.49
CA ALA A 249 2.81 20.57 -21.85
C ALA A 249 2.78 19.27 -21.04
N HIS A 250 3.92 18.60 -20.81
CA HIS A 250 4.01 17.42 -19.98
C HIS A 250 3.75 17.73 -18.50
N LEU A 251 4.25 18.85 -17.99
CA LEU A 251 3.95 19.26 -16.61
C LEU A 251 2.45 19.54 -16.41
N GLY A 252 1.80 20.17 -17.38
CA GLY A 252 0.35 20.39 -17.35
C GLY A 252 -0.47 19.10 -17.45
N ASP A 253 0.01 18.10 -18.22
CA ASP A 253 -0.62 16.78 -18.28
C ASP A 253 -0.46 16.02 -16.95
N ILE A 254 0.71 16.09 -16.33
CA ILE A 254 0.99 15.53 -15.01
C ILE A 254 0.07 16.16 -13.94
N ASP A 255 -0.01 17.48 -13.90
CA ASP A 255 -0.86 18.22 -12.95
C ASP A 255 -2.32 17.78 -13.04
N ARG A 256 -2.88 17.77 -14.26
CA ARG A 256 -4.25 17.33 -14.51
C ARG A 256 -4.46 15.85 -14.13
N THR A 257 -3.48 15.01 -14.38
CA THR A 257 -3.52 13.56 -14.05
C THR A 257 -3.53 13.36 -12.54
N ILE A 258 -2.66 14.07 -11.80
CA ILE A 258 -2.64 14.03 -10.32
C ILE A 258 -3.98 14.51 -9.77
N ASN A 259 -4.49 15.65 -10.27
CA ASN A 259 -5.76 16.20 -9.80
C ASN A 259 -6.92 15.21 -9.97
N SER A 260 -7.00 14.53 -11.11
CA SER A 260 -8.05 13.55 -11.38
C SER A 260 -7.94 12.31 -10.45
N ALA A 261 -6.73 11.81 -10.22
CA ALA A 261 -6.49 10.67 -9.32
C ALA A 261 -6.80 11.04 -7.87
N THR A 262 -6.38 12.22 -7.42
CA THR A 262 -6.66 12.77 -6.09
C THR A 262 -8.18 12.93 -5.86
N ALA A 263 -8.91 13.51 -6.82
CA ALA A 263 -10.36 13.67 -6.73
C ALA A 263 -11.09 12.30 -6.65
N SER A 264 -10.58 11.27 -7.34
CA SER A 264 -11.11 9.92 -7.27
C SER A 264 -10.94 9.31 -5.87
N LEU A 265 -9.76 9.48 -5.26
CA LEU A 265 -9.49 9.03 -3.89
C LEU A 265 -10.31 9.82 -2.87
N ALA A 266 -10.38 11.16 -2.97
CA ALA A 266 -11.16 12.00 -2.07
C ALA A 266 -12.64 11.56 -2.02
N ARG A 267 -13.25 11.43 -3.20
CA ARG A 267 -14.63 10.95 -3.31
C ARG A 267 -14.84 9.56 -2.73
N ALA A 268 -13.86 8.67 -2.91
CA ALA A 268 -13.94 7.33 -2.35
C ALA A 268 -13.82 7.35 -0.82
N ALA A 269 -12.94 8.18 -0.26
CA ALA A 269 -12.80 8.34 1.19
C ALA A 269 -14.09 8.85 1.84
N GLU A 270 -14.72 9.88 1.25
CA GLU A 270 -16.01 10.40 1.70
C GLU A 270 -17.11 9.32 1.70
N ARG A 271 -17.16 8.50 0.65
CA ARG A 271 -18.13 7.40 0.55
C ARG A 271 -17.86 6.28 1.57
N ILE A 272 -16.61 5.99 1.87
CA ILE A 272 -16.24 5.01 2.89
C ILE A 272 -16.65 5.50 4.28
N ASP A 273 -16.40 6.77 4.59
CA ASP A 273 -16.75 7.36 5.88
C ASP A 273 -18.28 7.54 6.06
N ALA A 274 -19.01 7.66 4.96
CA ALA A 274 -20.47 7.67 4.94
C ALA A 274 -21.09 6.27 4.74
N PHE A 275 -20.31 5.19 4.88
CA PHE A 275 -20.73 3.85 4.55
C PHE A 275 -21.82 3.34 5.49
N GLU A 276 -22.96 2.99 4.88
CA GLU A 276 -24.03 2.24 5.53
C GLU A 276 -24.06 0.83 4.90
N PRO A 277 -23.96 -0.25 5.70
CA PRO A 277 -23.84 -1.62 5.17
C PRO A 277 -24.91 -1.99 4.15
N ASP A 278 -26.12 -1.47 4.31
CA ASP A 278 -27.26 -1.79 3.44
C ASP A 278 -27.33 -0.90 2.17
N ALA A 279 -26.54 0.17 2.10
CA ALA A 279 -26.57 1.14 1.00
C ALA A 279 -25.59 0.82 -0.14
N PHE A 280 -24.69 -0.15 0.05
CA PHE A 280 -23.59 -0.43 -0.89
C PHE A 280 -23.72 -1.80 -1.53
N SER A 281 -24.19 -1.81 -2.76
CA SER A 281 -24.23 -3.05 -3.55
C SER A 281 -22.86 -3.47 -4.12
N SER A 282 -21.80 -2.61 -4.08
CA SER A 282 -20.52 -2.95 -4.69
C SER A 282 -19.34 -2.08 -4.27
N THR A 283 -18.85 -2.28 -3.05
CA THR A 283 -17.57 -1.69 -2.60
C THR A 283 -16.40 -2.10 -3.49
N TRP A 284 -16.41 -3.33 -4.01
CA TRP A 284 -15.33 -3.85 -4.85
C TRP A 284 -15.23 -3.18 -6.22
N SER A 285 -16.35 -2.87 -6.88
CA SER A 285 -16.32 -2.08 -8.12
C SER A 285 -15.77 -0.67 -7.89
N GLY A 286 -16.08 -0.05 -6.75
CA GLY A 286 -15.48 1.20 -6.33
C GLY A 286 -13.97 1.09 -6.21
N ALA A 287 -13.46 0.03 -5.55
CA ALA A 287 -12.04 -0.23 -5.44
C ALA A 287 -11.37 -0.45 -6.80
N LEU A 288 -11.96 -1.24 -7.69
CA LEU A 288 -11.43 -1.45 -9.03
C LEU A 288 -11.33 -0.13 -9.82
N ARG A 289 -12.33 0.76 -9.74
CA ARG A 289 -12.31 2.08 -10.39
C ARG A 289 -11.19 2.94 -9.85
N VAL A 290 -11.08 3.10 -8.54
CA VAL A 290 -10.05 3.94 -7.90
C VAL A 290 -8.65 3.40 -8.20
N ARG A 291 -8.43 2.10 -7.98
CA ARG A 291 -7.13 1.45 -8.21
C ARG A 291 -6.71 1.57 -9.68
N GLY A 292 -7.62 1.29 -10.62
CA GLY A 292 -7.36 1.41 -12.06
C GLY A 292 -7.04 2.85 -12.47
N THR A 293 -7.81 3.84 -11.97
CA THR A 293 -7.55 5.27 -12.22
C THR A 293 -6.18 5.70 -11.72
N VAL A 294 -5.82 5.33 -10.49
CA VAL A 294 -4.53 5.69 -9.90
C VAL A 294 -3.39 4.95 -10.57
N ALA A 295 -3.52 3.66 -10.87
CA ALA A 295 -2.47 2.91 -11.58
C ALA A 295 -2.17 3.52 -12.96
N ALA A 296 -3.21 3.86 -13.73
CA ALA A 296 -3.05 4.55 -15.01
C ALA A 296 -2.38 5.93 -14.85
N ALA A 297 -2.72 6.68 -13.80
CA ALA A 297 -2.07 7.95 -13.47
C ALA A 297 -0.57 7.76 -13.17
N VAL A 298 -0.21 6.77 -12.33
CA VAL A 298 1.18 6.44 -12.02
C VAL A 298 1.98 6.11 -13.29
N GLU A 299 1.47 5.24 -14.14
CA GLU A 299 2.15 4.88 -15.40
C GLU A 299 2.30 6.08 -16.33
N ARG A 300 1.29 6.93 -16.42
CA ARG A 300 1.36 8.17 -17.22
C ARG A 300 2.43 9.11 -16.68
N ILE A 301 2.44 9.35 -15.38
CA ILE A 301 3.41 10.25 -14.74
C ILE A 301 4.83 9.72 -14.90
N GLN A 302 5.09 8.43 -14.60
CA GLN A 302 6.41 7.81 -14.79
C GLN A 302 6.90 7.97 -16.23
N THR A 303 6.03 7.78 -17.22
CA THR A 303 6.36 7.93 -18.64
C THR A 303 6.76 9.36 -18.97
N LEU A 304 5.93 10.34 -18.59
CA LEU A 304 6.18 11.75 -18.93
C LEU A 304 7.43 12.31 -18.24
N VAL A 305 7.63 11.97 -16.97
CA VAL A 305 8.81 12.37 -16.20
C VAL A 305 10.08 11.78 -16.83
N SER A 306 10.09 10.48 -17.14
CA SER A 306 11.27 9.83 -17.72
C SER A 306 11.62 10.37 -19.11
N GLN A 307 10.63 10.68 -19.93
CA GLN A 307 10.83 11.29 -21.26
C GLN A 307 11.50 12.66 -21.16
N ASN A 308 11.19 13.46 -20.12
CA ASN A 308 11.76 14.80 -19.95
C ASN A 308 13.15 14.78 -19.28
N LEU A 309 13.32 13.97 -18.24
CA LEU A 309 14.57 13.92 -17.48
C LEU A 309 15.67 13.13 -18.21
N GLY A 310 15.28 12.22 -19.11
CA GLY A 310 16.19 11.39 -19.87
C GLY A 310 16.96 10.38 -18.97
N PRO A 311 18.07 9.81 -19.46
CA PRO A 311 18.78 8.75 -18.76
C PRO A 311 19.63 9.23 -17.57
N GLY A 312 19.95 10.52 -17.50
CA GLY A 312 20.88 11.04 -16.50
C GLY A 312 20.46 10.75 -15.06
N PRO A 313 19.27 11.15 -14.60
CA PRO A 313 18.84 10.86 -13.24
C PRO A 313 18.72 9.38 -12.93
N LEU A 314 18.31 8.55 -13.88
CA LEU A 314 18.26 7.10 -13.70
C LEU A 314 19.64 6.48 -13.49
N ALA A 315 20.68 7.08 -14.09
CA ALA A 315 22.06 6.56 -14.03
C ALA A 315 22.88 7.13 -12.87
N PHE A 316 22.58 8.35 -12.40
CA PHE A 316 23.46 9.13 -11.53
C PHE A 316 22.76 9.74 -10.31
N ASN A 317 21.45 9.55 -10.13
CA ASN A 317 20.72 9.99 -8.93
C ASN A 317 20.06 8.77 -8.27
N GLU A 318 20.68 8.31 -7.18
CA GLU A 318 20.24 7.11 -6.46
C GLU A 318 18.79 7.26 -5.95
N ALA A 319 18.43 8.40 -5.37
CA ALA A 319 17.07 8.63 -4.83
C ALA A 319 16.00 8.56 -5.92
N TYR A 320 16.25 9.18 -7.09
CA TYR A 320 15.34 9.11 -8.24
C TYR A 320 15.26 7.70 -8.82
N GLY A 321 16.42 7.04 -8.97
CA GLY A 321 16.50 5.67 -9.49
C GLY A 321 15.77 4.68 -8.59
N LYS A 322 16.00 4.77 -7.26
CA LYS A 322 15.29 3.97 -6.25
C LYS A 322 13.77 4.18 -6.34
N ARG A 323 13.32 5.43 -6.25
CA ARG A 323 11.88 5.77 -6.31
C ARG A 323 11.20 5.24 -7.56
N THR A 324 11.83 5.38 -8.71
CA THR A 324 11.32 4.88 -9.99
C THR A 324 11.20 3.35 -10.00
N ALA A 325 12.22 2.65 -9.52
CA ALA A 325 12.23 1.19 -9.47
C ALA A 325 11.23 0.64 -8.46
N ASP A 326 11.17 1.23 -7.26
CA ASP A 326 10.25 0.84 -6.19
C ASP A 326 8.79 1.00 -6.62
N LEU A 327 8.44 2.16 -7.16
CA LEU A 327 7.09 2.44 -7.63
C LEU A 327 6.69 1.56 -8.81
N SER A 328 7.61 1.29 -9.73
CA SER A 328 7.38 0.38 -10.87
C SER A 328 7.02 -1.03 -10.42
N LEU A 329 7.58 -1.50 -9.31
CA LEU A 329 7.23 -2.80 -8.73
C LEU A 329 5.93 -2.70 -7.92
N TYR A 330 5.80 -1.67 -7.07
CA TYR A 330 4.66 -1.55 -6.15
C TYR A 330 3.33 -1.45 -6.88
N VAL A 331 3.26 -0.67 -7.95
CA VAL A 331 2.03 -0.51 -8.74
C VAL A 331 1.58 -1.82 -9.43
N ARG A 332 2.44 -2.86 -9.53
CA ARG A 332 2.07 -4.18 -10.08
C ARG A 332 1.16 -5.00 -9.15
N GLN A 333 0.85 -4.54 -7.96
CA GLN A 333 -0.28 -5.06 -7.17
C GLN A 333 -1.66 -4.75 -7.82
N HIS A 334 -1.71 -3.83 -8.79
CA HIS A 334 -2.80 -3.71 -9.74
C HIS A 334 -2.60 -4.72 -10.88
N HIS A 335 -3.60 -5.56 -11.15
CA HIS A 335 -3.48 -6.62 -12.15
C HIS A 335 -3.81 -6.14 -13.58
N ALA A 336 -3.73 -4.84 -13.81
CA ALA A 336 -3.94 -4.18 -15.10
C ALA A 336 -5.25 -4.64 -15.80
N MET A 337 -5.19 -5.09 -17.05
CA MET A 337 -6.37 -5.50 -17.82
C MET A 337 -7.24 -6.60 -17.17
N ARG A 338 -6.72 -7.37 -16.20
CA ARG A 338 -7.52 -8.36 -15.46
C ARG A 338 -8.51 -7.68 -14.52
N ASP A 339 -8.06 -6.62 -13.82
CA ASP A 339 -8.91 -5.82 -12.95
C ASP A 339 -9.92 -5.02 -13.79
N ASP A 340 -9.49 -4.47 -14.94
CA ASP A 340 -10.38 -3.78 -15.88
C ASP A 340 -11.44 -4.72 -16.48
N ALA A 341 -11.07 -5.96 -16.83
CA ALA A 341 -12.02 -6.96 -17.32
C ALA A 341 -13.04 -7.34 -16.25
N GLN A 342 -12.61 -7.45 -14.99
CA GLN A 342 -13.52 -7.70 -13.88
C GLN A 342 -14.48 -6.53 -13.68
N LEU A 343 -14.00 -5.29 -13.73
CA LEU A 343 -14.83 -4.09 -13.64
C LEU A 343 -15.81 -4.02 -14.81
N GLY A 344 -15.36 -4.29 -16.04
CA GLY A 344 -16.21 -4.32 -17.24
C GLY A 344 -17.33 -5.36 -17.14
N SER A 345 -17.03 -6.57 -16.64
CA SER A 345 -18.03 -7.60 -16.40
C SER A 345 -19.11 -7.14 -15.41
N ARG A 346 -18.71 -6.48 -14.31
CA ARG A 346 -19.65 -5.93 -13.33
C ARG A 346 -20.51 -4.81 -13.92
N ALA A 347 -19.92 -3.94 -14.75
CA ALA A 347 -20.65 -2.87 -15.43
C ALA A 347 -21.72 -3.42 -16.38
N LEU A 348 -21.47 -4.53 -17.09
CA LEU A 348 -22.47 -5.23 -17.90
C LEU A 348 -23.61 -5.80 -17.06
N GLN A 349 -23.34 -6.19 -15.82
CA GLN A 349 -24.35 -6.68 -14.86
C GLN A 349 -25.13 -5.55 -14.17
N GLY A 350 -24.88 -4.28 -14.53
CA GLY A 350 -25.58 -3.12 -14.00
C GLY A 350 -24.85 -2.39 -12.87
N ASP A 351 -23.70 -2.89 -12.41
CA ASP A 351 -22.86 -2.24 -11.39
C ASP A 351 -22.02 -1.11 -12.01
N ARG A 352 -22.70 0.00 -12.36
CA ARG A 352 -22.11 1.17 -13.00
C ARG A 352 -22.73 2.46 -12.46
N GLU A 353 -21.96 3.55 -12.51
CA GLU A 353 -22.36 4.88 -12.03
C GLU A 353 -22.63 5.90 -13.16
N TRP A 354 -22.77 5.43 -14.38
CA TRP A 354 -23.03 6.24 -15.59
C TRP A 354 -24.15 5.62 -16.44
#